data_7c4c80fadec7dfa1c0673f87393861cf
#
_entry.id   7c4c80fadec7dfa1c0673f87393861cf
#
_cell.length_a   1.000
_cell.length_b   1.000
_cell.length_c   1.000
_cell.angle_alpha   90.00
_cell.angle_beta   90.00
_cell.angle_gamma   90.00
#
_symmetry.space_group_name_H-M   'P 1'
#
loop_
_entity.id
_entity.type
_entity.pdbx_description
1 polymer ?
#
loop_
_entity_poly.entity_id
_entity_poly.type
_entity_poly.pdbx_seq_one_letter_code
_entity_poly.pdbx_strand_id
1 'polypeptide(L)'
;MAEREVEIVIPPHAPGLQHHFADLEQQREASTMGMWVFLITEVMFFGGMFFAYLVYRRMYYQAWVAGSEAMDFWYGTVNTVILICSSLTMALAVRASQLGRRRALVILLIVTMIFGLGFMTVKGVEYHGHWLKHEFPGPSFHFEGPYEQQVQIFFSLYWAMTGFHTLHVLIGIIIIGFVAYFGWRGDYTPANHNTVENVGLYWHFVDTVWIYLYPLLYLISHSHPFK
;
A
#
# COMPACT_ATOMS: atom_id res chain seq x y z
N MET A 1 -10.64 64.10 2.99
CA MET A 1 -10.85 62.78 2.37
C MET A 1 -10.52 61.78 3.45
N ALA A 2 -11.51 61.12 4.06
CA ALA A 2 -11.31 60.14 5.11
C ALA A 2 -11.03 58.81 4.41
N GLU A 3 -9.83 58.26 4.62
CA GLU A 3 -9.50 56.89 4.27
C GLU A 3 -10.42 55.96 5.07
N ARG A 4 -11.29 55.22 4.40
CA ARG A 4 -12.03 54.13 5.02
C ARG A 4 -11.02 52.98 5.22
N GLU A 5 -10.60 52.77 6.46
CA GLU A 5 -10.00 51.49 6.82
C GLU A 5 -10.99 50.37 6.47
N VAL A 6 -10.61 49.54 5.53
CA VAL A 6 -11.33 48.31 5.25
C VAL A 6 -11.03 47.35 6.41
N GLU A 7 -11.94 47.34 7.39
CA GLU A 7 -11.94 46.37 8.46
C GLU A 7 -12.08 44.96 7.83
N ILE A 8 -10.99 44.23 7.74
CA ILE A 8 -10.98 42.85 7.29
C ILE A 8 -11.67 42.06 8.41
N VAL A 9 -12.98 41.87 8.27
CA VAL A 9 -13.76 40.95 9.12
C VAL A 9 -13.27 39.55 8.80
N ILE A 10 -12.34 39.03 9.60
CA ILE A 10 -11.97 37.61 9.53
C ILE A 10 -13.21 36.84 9.95
N PRO A 11 -13.82 36.05 9.04
CA PRO A 11 -15.00 35.25 9.41
C PRO A 11 -14.62 34.28 10.54
N PRO A 12 -15.52 34.00 11.49
CA PRO A 12 -15.26 33.04 12.54
C PRO A 12 -14.85 31.74 11.90
N HIS A 13 -13.72 31.15 12.36
CA HIS A 13 -13.08 29.97 11.80
C HIS A 13 -14.10 28.90 11.40
N ALA A 14 -14.13 28.52 10.12
CA ALA A 14 -14.98 27.45 9.66
C ALA A 14 -14.65 26.16 10.46
N PRO A 15 -15.66 25.39 10.89
CA PRO A 15 -15.40 24.17 11.65
C PRO A 15 -14.44 23.24 10.91
N GLY A 16 -13.29 22.92 11.53
CA GLY A 16 -12.24 22.08 10.96
C GLY A 16 -11.11 22.83 10.25
N LEU A 17 -11.15 24.16 10.13
CA LEU A 17 -10.04 24.96 9.62
C LEU A 17 -8.93 25.05 10.65
N GLN A 18 -7.72 24.65 10.28
CA GLN A 18 -6.51 24.80 11.11
C GLN A 18 -6.03 26.25 11.08
N HIS A 19 -5.52 26.76 12.20
CA HIS A 19 -5.19 28.17 12.44
C HIS A 19 -4.12 28.78 11.49
N HIS A 20 -3.37 27.95 10.78
CA HIS A 20 -2.30 28.37 9.85
C HIS A 20 -2.74 28.37 8.38
N PHE A 21 -3.98 28.01 8.07
CA PHE A 21 -4.56 28.13 6.74
C PHE A 21 -5.54 29.29 6.67
N ALA A 22 -5.59 29.98 5.52
CA ALA A 22 -6.50 31.08 5.31
C ALA A 22 -7.95 30.60 5.09
N ASP A 23 -8.13 29.46 4.41
CA ASP A 23 -9.42 28.86 4.13
C ASP A 23 -9.32 27.32 4.02
N LEU A 24 -10.49 26.66 3.94
CA LEU A 24 -10.59 25.19 3.81
C LEU A 24 -10.09 24.68 2.46
N GLU A 25 -10.14 25.49 1.41
CA GLU A 25 -9.66 25.12 0.08
C GLU A 25 -8.13 25.04 0.07
N GLN A 26 -7.45 26.04 0.59
CA GLN A 26 -6.00 26.03 0.78
C GLN A 26 -5.54 24.85 1.64
N GLN A 27 -6.24 24.56 2.74
CA GLN A 27 -5.94 23.42 3.60
C GLN A 27 -6.07 22.09 2.83
N ARG A 28 -7.11 21.95 2.00
CA ARG A 28 -7.34 20.77 1.17
C ARG A 28 -6.26 20.60 0.10
N GLU A 29 -5.92 21.66 -0.61
CA GLU A 29 -4.87 21.66 -1.63
C GLU A 29 -3.51 21.29 -1.02
N ALA A 30 -3.14 21.91 0.11
CA ALA A 30 -1.88 21.61 0.81
C ALA A 30 -1.83 20.13 1.27
N SER A 31 -2.92 19.60 1.81
CA SER A 31 -3.01 18.20 2.23
C SER A 31 -2.88 17.23 1.04
N THR A 32 -3.55 17.54 -0.08
CA THR A 32 -3.48 16.73 -1.29
C THR A 32 -2.09 16.80 -1.92
N MET A 33 -1.48 17.98 -1.99
CA MET A 33 -0.10 18.14 -2.47
C MET A 33 0.89 17.36 -1.60
N GLY A 34 0.75 17.44 -0.27
CA GLY A 34 1.57 16.66 0.67
C GLY A 34 1.45 15.16 0.43
N MET A 35 0.23 14.65 0.18
CA MET A 35 0.02 13.25 -0.15
C MET A 35 0.71 12.86 -1.47
N TRP A 36 0.63 13.68 -2.51
CA TRP A 36 1.31 13.41 -3.77
C TRP A 36 2.84 13.41 -3.64
N VAL A 37 3.41 14.36 -2.89
CA VAL A 37 4.86 14.38 -2.61
C VAL A 37 5.27 13.11 -1.87
N PHE A 38 4.51 12.71 -0.85
CA PHE A 38 4.74 11.45 -0.13
C PHE A 38 4.69 10.24 -1.08
N LEU A 39 3.66 10.12 -1.92
CA LEU A 39 3.54 9.01 -2.87
C LEU A 39 4.71 8.96 -3.87
N ILE A 40 5.22 10.11 -4.32
CA ILE A 40 6.39 10.17 -5.19
C ILE A 40 7.63 9.61 -4.47
N THR A 41 7.85 9.95 -3.19
CA THR A 41 8.96 9.38 -2.42
C THR A 41 8.85 7.87 -2.27
N GLU A 42 7.64 7.35 -2.07
CA GLU A 42 7.39 5.92 -1.97
C GLU A 42 7.59 5.19 -3.32
N VAL A 43 7.16 5.80 -4.43
CA VAL A 43 7.45 5.30 -5.80
C VAL A 43 8.97 5.21 -6.02
N MET A 44 9.74 6.19 -5.59
CA MET A 44 11.20 6.16 -5.70
C MET A 44 11.82 5.08 -4.80
N PHE A 45 11.31 4.91 -3.58
CA PHE A 45 11.76 3.89 -2.64
C PHE A 45 11.54 2.48 -3.20
N PHE A 46 10.31 2.12 -3.57
CA PHE A 46 10.02 0.82 -4.19
C PHE A 46 10.68 0.68 -5.57
N GLY A 47 10.72 1.75 -6.36
CA GLY A 47 11.37 1.79 -7.67
C GLY A 47 12.85 1.45 -7.60
N GLY A 48 13.56 1.91 -6.58
CA GLY A 48 14.95 1.54 -6.31
C GLY A 48 15.12 0.04 -6.05
N MET A 49 14.22 -0.57 -5.27
CA MET A 49 14.23 -2.03 -5.04
C MET A 49 13.87 -2.82 -6.30
N PHE A 50 12.89 -2.37 -7.09
CA PHE A 50 12.55 -2.99 -8.38
C PHE A 50 13.69 -2.88 -9.37
N PHE A 51 14.38 -1.75 -9.41
CA PHE A 51 15.55 -1.57 -10.27
C PHE A 51 16.68 -2.54 -9.88
N ALA A 52 17.02 -2.63 -8.58
CA ALA A 52 17.99 -3.60 -8.08
C ALA A 52 17.59 -5.03 -8.47
N TYR A 53 16.32 -5.40 -8.27
CA TYR A 53 15.79 -6.71 -8.65
C TYR A 53 15.97 -6.99 -10.15
N LEU A 54 15.67 -6.04 -11.04
CA LEU A 54 15.81 -6.20 -12.49
C LEU A 54 17.29 -6.35 -12.93
N VAL A 55 18.20 -5.60 -12.30
CA VAL A 55 19.65 -5.70 -12.56
C VAL A 55 20.15 -7.10 -12.19
N TYR A 56 19.88 -7.55 -10.96
CA TYR A 56 20.32 -8.87 -10.52
C TYR A 56 19.64 -10.00 -11.28
N ARG A 57 18.37 -9.88 -11.64
CA ARG A 57 17.67 -10.83 -12.53
C ARG A 57 18.35 -10.99 -13.87
N ARG A 58 18.84 -9.88 -14.46
CA ARG A 58 19.56 -9.94 -15.73
C ARG A 58 20.91 -10.62 -15.59
N MET A 59 21.61 -10.40 -14.47
CA MET A 59 22.93 -10.99 -14.19
C MET A 59 22.85 -12.49 -13.88
N TYR A 60 21.83 -12.92 -13.12
CA TYR A 60 21.72 -14.27 -12.57
C TYR A 60 20.38 -14.94 -12.93
N TYR A 61 20.01 -14.86 -14.20
CA TYR A 61 18.67 -15.28 -14.66
C TYR A 61 18.28 -16.69 -14.23
N GLN A 62 19.19 -17.68 -14.33
CA GLN A 62 18.92 -19.08 -13.93
C GLN A 62 18.62 -19.22 -12.43
N ALA A 63 19.31 -18.47 -11.59
CA ALA A 63 19.06 -18.44 -10.16
C ALA A 63 17.68 -17.80 -9.84
N TRP A 64 17.27 -16.79 -10.62
CA TRP A 64 15.94 -16.17 -10.49
C TRP A 64 14.80 -17.12 -10.87
N VAL A 65 14.99 -17.94 -11.91
CA VAL A 65 14.03 -18.99 -12.27
C VAL A 65 13.92 -20.00 -11.14
N ALA A 66 15.04 -20.51 -10.61
CA ALA A 66 15.06 -21.46 -9.49
C ALA A 66 14.40 -20.87 -8.22
N GLY A 67 14.70 -19.62 -7.87
CA GLY A 67 14.07 -18.93 -6.76
C GLY A 67 12.57 -18.73 -6.93
N SER A 68 12.11 -18.39 -8.15
CA SER A 68 10.68 -18.25 -8.46
C SER A 68 9.94 -19.59 -8.46
N GLU A 69 10.60 -20.70 -8.82
CA GLU A 69 10.03 -22.05 -8.71
C GLU A 69 9.77 -22.48 -7.25
N ALA A 70 10.56 -21.95 -6.32
CA ALA A 70 10.35 -22.19 -4.90
C ALA A 70 9.16 -21.39 -4.30
N MET A 71 8.67 -20.37 -5.03
CA MET A 71 7.51 -19.58 -4.62
C MET A 71 6.21 -20.30 -4.96
N ASP A 72 5.27 -20.33 -4.02
CA ASP A 72 3.96 -20.92 -4.26
C ASP A 72 3.06 -19.91 -5.01
N PHE A 73 2.77 -20.22 -6.26
CA PHE A 73 1.90 -19.44 -7.15
C PHE A 73 0.52 -19.14 -6.53
N TRP A 74 -0.05 -20.10 -5.79
CA TRP A 74 -1.40 -19.96 -5.23
C TRP A 74 -1.47 -18.90 -4.15
N TYR A 75 -0.46 -18.79 -3.26
CA TYR A 75 -0.42 -17.74 -2.23
C TYR A 75 -0.35 -16.34 -2.87
N GLY A 76 0.47 -16.17 -3.90
CA GLY A 76 0.55 -14.91 -4.64
C GLY A 76 -0.77 -14.55 -5.32
N THR A 77 -1.41 -15.52 -5.99
CA THR A 77 -2.68 -15.32 -6.72
C THR A 77 -3.82 -14.96 -5.77
N VAL A 78 -4.01 -15.73 -4.70
CA VAL A 78 -5.06 -15.48 -3.69
C VAL A 78 -4.88 -14.08 -3.08
N ASN A 79 -3.65 -13.72 -2.71
CA ASN A 79 -3.34 -12.39 -2.18
C ASN A 79 -3.65 -11.27 -3.17
N THR A 80 -3.37 -11.48 -4.46
CA THR A 80 -3.70 -10.50 -5.50
C THR A 80 -5.21 -10.28 -5.62
N VAL A 81 -6.00 -11.36 -5.60
CA VAL A 81 -7.47 -11.26 -5.64
C VAL A 81 -8.00 -10.52 -4.40
N ILE A 82 -7.49 -10.85 -3.21
CA ILE A 82 -7.87 -10.20 -1.96
C ILE A 82 -7.62 -8.68 -2.05
N LEU A 83 -6.45 -8.25 -2.52
CA LEU A 83 -6.11 -6.83 -2.62
C LEU A 83 -6.93 -6.10 -3.70
N ILE A 84 -7.21 -6.73 -4.84
CA ILE A 84 -8.09 -6.13 -5.86
C ILE A 84 -9.50 -5.91 -5.31
N CYS A 85 -10.05 -6.87 -4.56
CA CYS A 85 -11.34 -6.70 -3.87
C CYS A 85 -11.27 -5.60 -2.81
N SER A 86 -10.18 -5.53 -2.05
CA SER A 86 -9.90 -4.48 -1.08
C SER A 86 -9.84 -3.09 -1.72
N SER A 87 -9.16 -2.97 -2.85
CA SER A 87 -9.07 -1.73 -3.63
C SER A 87 -10.46 -1.24 -4.07
N LEU A 88 -11.31 -2.16 -4.55
CA LEU A 88 -12.68 -1.83 -4.91
C LEU A 88 -13.51 -1.33 -3.70
N THR A 89 -13.41 -2.01 -2.55
CA THR A 89 -14.15 -1.59 -1.34
C THR A 89 -13.67 -0.24 -0.84
N MET A 90 -12.38 0.07 -0.95
CA MET A 90 -11.83 1.39 -0.61
C MET A 90 -12.32 2.49 -1.55
N ALA A 91 -12.36 2.25 -2.87
CA ALA A 91 -12.93 3.19 -3.83
C ALA A 91 -14.41 3.50 -3.55
N LEU A 92 -15.20 2.47 -3.20
CA LEU A 92 -16.59 2.64 -2.80
C LEU A 92 -16.72 3.40 -1.47
N ALA A 93 -15.78 3.23 -0.52
CA ALA A 93 -15.75 3.98 0.73
C ALA A 93 -15.51 5.48 0.49
N VAL A 94 -14.54 5.82 -0.37
CA VAL A 94 -14.30 7.22 -0.80
C VAL A 94 -15.56 7.81 -1.42
N ARG A 95 -16.21 7.09 -2.32
CA ARG A 95 -17.47 7.56 -2.92
C ARG A 95 -18.60 7.72 -1.91
N ALA A 96 -18.71 6.81 -0.93
CA ALA A 96 -19.71 6.91 0.14
C ALA A 96 -19.46 8.15 1.02
N SER A 97 -18.21 8.50 1.26
CA SER A 97 -17.79 9.73 1.95
C SER A 97 -18.24 10.99 1.21
N GLN A 98 -18.00 11.06 -0.11
CA GLN A 98 -18.42 12.16 -0.97
C GLN A 98 -19.94 12.35 -1.00
N LEU A 99 -20.69 11.25 -0.93
CA LEU A 99 -22.16 11.25 -0.89
C LEU A 99 -22.75 11.47 0.51
N GLY A 100 -21.93 11.63 1.55
CA GLY A 100 -22.37 11.77 2.93
C GLY A 100 -23.03 10.51 3.53
N ARG A 101 -22.82 9.34 2.93
CA ARG A 101 -23.41 8.06 3.38
C ARG A 101 -22.58 7.44 4.50
N ARG A 102 -22.65 8.00 5.70
CA ARG A 102 -21.84 7.62 6.87
C ARG A 102 -21.84 6.10 7.14
N ARG A 103 -23.01 5.42 7.15
CA ARG A 103 -23.07 3.98 7.43
C ARG A 103 -22.33 3.16 6.37
N ALA A 104 -22.51 3.50 5.10
CA ALA A 104 -21.84 2.83 4.00
C ALA A 104 -20.31 3.04 4.07
N LEU A 105 -19.86 4.25 4.35
CA LEU A 105 -18.45 4.57 4.57
C LEU A 105 -17.81 3.65 5.61
N VAL A 106 -18.39 3.60 6.82
CA VAL A 106 -17.82 2.81 7.92
C VAL A 106 -17.81 1.31 7.60
N ILE A 107 -18.89 0.77 7.04
CA ILE A 107 -18.96 -0.64 6.66
C ILE A 107 -17.90 -0.97 5.61
N LEU A 108 -17.74 -0.15 4.57
CA LEU A 108 -16.79 -0.37 3.50
C LEU A 108 -15.33 -0.28 4.00
N LEU A 109 -15.02 0.66 4.90
CA LEU A 109 -13.71 0.74 5.54
C LEU A 109 -13.40 -0.51 6.38
N ILE A 110 -14.38 -1.01 7.15
CA ILE A 110 -14.20 -2.27 7.91
C ILE A 110 -13.97 -3.45 6.99
N VAL A 111 -14.71 -3.56 5.88
CA VAL A 111 -14.52 -4.62 4.89
C VAL A 111 -13.12 -4.52 4.26
N THR A 112 -12.64 -3.32 3.94
CA THR A 112 -11.28 -3.09 3.44
C THR A 112 -10.23 -3.57 4.45
N MET A 113 -10.41 -3.28 5.74
CA MET A 113 -9.52 -3.76 6.82
C MET A 113 -9.52 -5.29 6.91
N ILE A 114 -10.69 -5.94 6.78
CA ILE A 114 -10.80 -7.41 6.81
C ILE A 114 -10.02 -8.01 5.64
N PHE A 115 -10.10 -7.46 4.43
CA PHE A 115 -9.29 -7.90 3.30
C PHE A 115 -7.79 -7.68 3.54
N GLY A 116 -7.40 -6.53 4.08
CA GLY A 116 -5.99 -6.25 4.43
C GLY A 116 -5.44 -7.24 5.46
N LEU A 117 -6.22 -7.57 6.51
CA LEU A 117 -5.86 -8.60 7.49
C LEU A 117 -5.83 -9.99 6.85
N GLY A 118 -6.74 -10.29 5.92
CA GLY A 118 -6.72 -11.52 5.13
C GLY A 118 -5.43 -11.68 4.33
N PHE A 119 -5.00 -10.61 3.64
CA PHE A 119 -3.71 -10.57 2.96
C PHE A 119 -2.54 -10.87 3.92
N MET A 120 -2.52 -10.20 5.08
CA MET A 120 -1.44 -10.40 6.07
C MET A 120 -1.42 -11.82 6.64
N THR A 121 -2.58 -12.46 6.85
CA THR A 121 -2.64 -13.84 7.35
C THR A 121 -2.09 -14.83 6.32
N VAL A 122 -2.49 -14.71 5.05
CA VAL A 122 -1.96 -15.55 3.95
C VAL A 122 -0.45 -15.36 3.82
N LYS A 123 0.02 -14.10 3.88
CA LYS A 123 1.45 -13.76 3.82
C LYS A 123 2.23 -14.30 5.02
N GLY A 124 1.63 -14.27 6.20
CA GLY A 124 2.22 -14.86 7.41
C GLY A 124 2.41 -16.37 7.31
N VAL A 125 1.43 -17.09 6.73
CA VAL A 125 1.54 -18.54 6.46
C VAL A 125 2.67 -18.82 5.47
N GLU A 126 2.76 -18.06 4.39
CA GLU A 126 3.83 -18.17 3.39
C GLU A 126 5.21 -17.92 4.02
N TYR A 127 5.37 -16.86 4.79
CA TYR A 127 6.62 -16.54 5.50
C TYR A 127 7.02 -17.64 6.50
N HIS A 128 6.06 -18.20 7.21
CA HIS A 128 6.33 -19.33 8.11
C HIS A 128 6.83 -20.55 7.35
N GLY A 129 6.25 -20.84 6.16
CA GLY A 129 6.72 -21.91 5.28
C GLY A 129 8.18 -21.73 4.84
N HIS A 130 8.54 -20.54 4.36
CA HIS A 130 9.92 -20.23 3.96
C HIS A 130 10.90 -20.24 5.14
N TRP A 131 10.45 -19.82 6.34
CA TRP A 131 11.26 -19.90 7.55
C TRP A 131 11.60 -21.34 7.93
N LEU A 132 10.63 -22.25 7.85
CA LEU A 132 10.84 -23.67 8.13
C LEU A 132 11.79 -24.36 7.13
N LYS A 133 11.81 -23.88 5.89
CA LYS A 133 12.71 -24.37 4.82
C LYS A 133 14.12 -23.75 4.87
N HIS A 134 14.41 -22.90 5.87
CA HIS A 134 15.67 -22.14 5.96
C HIS A 134 15.96 -21.23 4.76
N GLU A 135 14.93 -20.75 4.07
CA GLU A 135 15.01 -19.83 2.93
C GLU A 135 15.04 -18.35 3.36
N PHE A 136 15.24 -18.08 4.64
CA PHE A 136 15.48 -16.74 5.16
C PHE A 136 16.96 -16.36 4.94
N PRO A 137 17.25 -15.20 4.31
CA PRO A 137 18.62 -14.78 4.02
C PRO A 137 19.41 -14.55 5.31
N GLY A 138 20.45 -15.34 5.52
CA GLY A 138 21.30 -15.31 6.71
C GLY A 138 22.35 -16.41 6.72
N PRO A 139 23.07 -16.60 7.84
CA PRO A 139 24.09 -17.63 7.96
C PRO A 139 23.56 -19.08 7.87
N SER A 140 22.26 -19.26 8.15
CA SER A 140 21.57 -20.55 8.08
C SER A 140 20.79 -20.75 6.79
N PHE A 141 20.98 -19.88 5.78
CA PHE A 141 20.30 -20.02 4.49
C PHE A 141 20.72 -21.33 3.82
N HIS A 142 19.76 -22.10 3.39
CA HIS A 142 19.99 -23.33 2.66
C HIS A 142 18.99 -23.44 1.51
N PHE A 143 19.48 -23.78 0.32
CA PHE A 143 18.67 -24.01 -0.86
C PHE A 143 19.11 -25.27 -1.57
N GLU A 144 18.21 -26.24 -1.72
CA GLU A 144 18.48 -27.51 -2.40
C GLU A 144 18.48 -27.27 -3.91
N GLY A 145 19.64 -26.89 -4.47
CA GLY A 145 19.74 -26.67 -5.90
C GLY A 145 21.04 -25.97 -6.34
N PRO A 146 21.23 -25.79 -7.65
CA PRO A 146 22.33 -25.02 -8.18
C PRO A 146 22.17 -23.53 -7.83
N TYR A 147 23.29 -22.78 -7.77
CA TYR A 147 23.30 -21.32 -7.58
C TYR A 147 22.83 -20.82 -6.20
N GLU A 148 23.06 -21.57 -5.12
CA GLU A 148 22.62 -21.24 -3.76
C GLU A 148 22.93 -19.79 -3.36
N GLN A 149 24.14 -19.29 -3.59
CA GLN A 149 24.53 -17.90 -3.27
C GLN A 149 23.72 -16.86 -4.06
N GLN A 150 23.47 -17.11 -5.35
CA GLN A 150 22.69 -16.21 -6.19
C GLN A 150 21.20 -16.27 -5.87
N VAL A 151 20.69 -17.45 -5.52
CA VAL A 151 19.31 -17.63 -5.02
C VAL A 151 19.14 -16.93 -3.66
N GLN A 152 20.15 -16.89 -2.81
CA GLN A 152 20.11 -16.11 -1.57
C GLN A 152 19.90 -14.61 -1.83
N ILE A 153 20.48 -14.06 -2.92
CA ILE A 153 20.22 -12.66 -3.32
C ILE A 153 18.75 -12.49 -3.73
N PHE A 154 18.18 -13.43 -4.49
CA PHE A 154 16.76 -13.41 -4.83
C PHE A 154 15.89 -13.39 -3.58
N PHE A 155 16.13 -14.28 -2.62
CA PHE A 155 15.37 -14.31 -1.36
C PHE A 155 15.60 -13.04 -0.52
N SER A 156 16.80 -12.46 -0.53
CA SER A 156 17.07 -11.19 0.15
C SER A 156 16.19 -10.06 -0.41
N LEU A 157 16.08 -9.95 -1.73
CA LEU A 157 15.21 -8.98 -2.39
C LEU A 157 13.73 -9.30 -2.18
N TYR A 158 13.35 -10.59 -2.22
CA TYR A 158 11.99 -11.02 -1.91
C TYR A 158 11.57 -10.58 -0.51
N TRP A 159 12.36 -10.91 0.52
CA TRP A 159 12.06 -10.54 1.90
C TRP A 159 12.06 -9.03 2.13
N ALA A 160 12.98 -8.29 1.49
CA ALA A 160 13.01 -6.84 1.57
C ALA A 160 11.74 -6.22 0.94
N MET A 161 11.46 -6.51 -0.33
CA MET A 161 10.35 -5.91 -1.06
C MET A 161 8.99 -6.27 -0.47
N THR A 162 8.76 -7.57 -0.18
CA THR A 162 7.49 -8.02 0.40
C THR A 162 7.36 -7.62 1.86
N GLY A 163 8.44 -7.56 2.62
CA GLY A 163 8.46 -7.10 4.02
C GLY A 163 8.10 -5.62 4.15
N PHE A 164 8.73 -4.75 3.37
CA PHE A 164 8.36 -3.34 3.33
C PHE A 164 6.93 -3.14 2.84
N HIS A 165 6.51 -3.89 1.83
CA HIS A 165 5.11 -3.83 1.37
C HIS A 165 4.13 -4.25 2.49
N THR A 166 4.40 -5.34 3.19
CA THR A 166 3.57 -5.81 4.32
C THR A 166 3.52 -4.78 5.46
N LEU A 167 4.65 -4.10 5.73
CA LEU A 167 4.69 -2.98 6.67
C LEU A 167 3.76 -1.83 6.25
N HIS A 168 3.77 -1.46 4.97
CA HIS A 168 2.87 -0.42 4.43
C HIS A 168 1.40 -0.84 4.51
N VAL A 169 1.07 -2.11 4.23
CA VAL A 169 -0.28 -2.65 4.43
C VAL A 169 -0.70 -2.54 5.90
N LEU A 170 0.17 -2.90 6.84
CA LEU A 170 -0.10 -2.79 8.28
C LEU A 170 -0.37 -1.34 8.71
N ILE A 171 0.49 -0.41 8.29
CA ILE A 171 0.31 1.03 8.55
C ILE A 171 -1.02 1.50 7.96
N GLY A 172 -1.34 1.09 6.73
CA GLY A 172 -2.61 1.40 6.08
C GLY A 172 -3.83 0.90 6.84
N ILE A 173 -3.80 -0.34 7.34
CA ILE A 173 -4.88 -0.89 8.18
C ILE A 173 -5.08 -0.04 9.43
N ILE A 174 -4.01 0.37 10.11
CA ILE A 174 -4.08 1.21 11.30
C ILE A 174 -4.71 2.57 10.96
N ILE A 175 -4.27 3.22 9.87
CA ILE A 175 -4.81 4.51 9.43
C ILE A 175 -6.30 4.37 9.06
N ILE A 176 -6.68 3.34 8.31
CA ILE A 176 -8.10 3.07 7.96
C ILE A 176 -8.93 2.85 9.22
N GLY A 177 -8.38 2.20 10.26
CA GLY A 177 -9.03 2.01 11.54
C GLY A 177 -9.36 3.35 12.24
N PHE A 178 -8.42 4.29 12.24
CA PHE A 178 -8.67 5.66 12.75
C PHE A 178 -9.74 6.37 11.91
N VAL A 179 -9.65 6.31 10.59
CA VAL A 179 -10.63 6.92 9.69
C VAL A 179 -12.02 6.31 9.89
N ALA A 180 -12.12 4.99 10.07
CA ALA A 180 -13.38 4.32 10.36
C ALA A 180 -13.98 4.76 11.71
N TYR A 181 -13.16 4.93 12.74
CA TYR A 181 -13.57 5.44 14.03
C TYR A 181 -14.12 6.87 13.95
N PHE A 182 -13.41 7.80 13.31
CA PHE A 182 -13.87 9.17 13.09
C PHE A 182 -15.11 9.23 12.17
N GLY A 183 -15.16 8.37 11.15
CA GLY A 183 -16.34 8.18 10.31
C GLY A 183 -17.56 7.71 11.11
N TRP A 184 -17.34 6.80 12.06
CA TRP A 184 -18.41 6.36 12.97
C TRP A 184 -18.88 7.48 13.91
N ARG A 185 -18.02 8.38 14.35
CA ARG A 185 -18.39 9.58 15.11
C ARG A 185 -19.18 10.60 14.28
N GLY A 186 -19.01 10.59 12.95
CA GLY A 186 -19.67 11.50 12.02
C GLY A 186 -18.87 12.75 11.69
N ASP A 187 -17.56 12.71 11.89
CA ASP A 187 -16.66 13.84 11.64
C ASP A 187 -16.45 14.11 10.14
N TYR A 188 -16.78 13.13 9.28
CA TYR A 188 -16.72 13.29 7.82
C TYR A 188 -18.07 13.66 7.21
N THR A 189 -18.03 14.76 6.46
CA THR A 189 -19.19 15.31 5.74
C THR A 189 -18.82 15.45 4.25
N PRO A 190 -19.79 15.65 3.34
CA PRO A 190 -19.49 15.94 1.93
C PRO A 190 -18.55 17.14 1.70
N ALA A 191 -18.50 18.08 2.66
CA ALA A 191 -17.58 19.21 2.63
C ALA A 191 -16.20 18.90 3.22
N ASN A 192 -16.10 17.88 4.09
CA ASN A 192 -14.85 17.50 4.77
C ASN A 192 -14.60 16.00 4.62
N HIS A 193 -14.21 15.55 3.44
CA HIS A 193 -13.89 14.16 3.11
C HIS A 193 -12.45 13.94 2.60
N ASN A 194 -11.64 15.00 2.57
CA ASN A 194 -10.27 14.98 2.03
C ASN A 194 -9.36 13.93 2.70
N THR A 195 -9.52 13.72 4.01
CA THR A 195 -8.76 12.69 4.74
C THR A 195 -9.06 11.29 4.20
N VAL A 196 -10.35 10.99 3.90
CA VAL A 196 -10.75 9.70 3.36
C VAL A 196 -10.19 9.50 1.94
N GLU A 197 -10.18 10.56 1.13
CA GLU A 197 -9.59 10.53 -0.21
C GLU A 197 -8.07 10.28 -0.18
N ASN A 198 -7.35 10.99 0.68
CA ASN A 198 -5.90 10.81 0.82
C ASN A 198 -5.54 9.40 1.31
N VAL A 199 -6.30 8.86 2.27
CA VAL A 199 -6.11 7.48 2.74
C VAL A 199 -6.46 6.48 1.63
N GLY A 200 -7.47 6.78 0.80
CA GLY A 200 -7.80 6.01 -0.39
C GLY A 200 -6.65 5.99 -1.40
N LEU A 201 -6.04 7.14 -1.70
CA LEU A 201 -4.86 7.23 -2.58
C LEU A 201 -3.69 6.40 -2.04
N TYR A 202 -3.40 6.50 -0.74
CA TYR A 202 -2.37 5.68 -0.10
C TYR A 202 -2.65 4.18 -0.26
N TRP A 203 -3.88 3.72 0.03
CA TRP A 203 -4.26 2.31 -0.08
C TRP A 203 -4.13 1.79 -1.51
N HIS A 204 -4.60 2.56 -2.50
CA HIS A 204 -4.46 2.21 -3.91
C HIS A 204 -3.01 2.16 -4.38
N PHE A 205 -2.15 3.03 -3.84
CA PHE A 205 -0.71 2.95 -4.10
C PHE A 205 -0.14 1.63 -3.57
N VAL A 206 -0.44 1.26 -2.33
CA VAL A 206 0.02 0.01 -1.72
C VAL A 206 -0.45 -1.20 -2.54
N ASP A 207 -1.73 -1.24 -2.93
CA ASP A 207 -2.27 -2.28 -3.80
C ASP A 207 -1.55 -2.35 -5.16
N THR A 208 -1.24 -1.19 -5.75
CA THR A 208 -0.51 -1.08 -7.02
C THR A 208 0.90 -1.66 -6.91
N VAL A 209 1.62 -1.39 -5.82
CA VAL A 209 2.93 -1.98 -5.57
C VAL A 209 2.86 -3.51 -5.57
N TRP A 210 1.81 -4.12 -4.97
CA TRP A 210 1.62 -5.57 -5.01
C TRP A 210 1.38 -6.10 -6.42
N ILE A 211 0.61 -5.39 -7.25
CA ILE A 211 0.36 -5.77 -8.64
C ILE A 211 1.68 -5.86 -9.44
N TYR A 212 2.69 -5.04 -9.11
CA TYR A 212 4.03 -5.16 -9.69
C TYR A 212 4.87 -6.26 -9.04
N LEU A 213 4.79 -6.44 -7.71
CA LEU A 213 5.53 -7.48 -6.99
C LEU A 213 5.13 -8.89 -7.43
N TYR A 214 3.84 -9.14 -7.58
CA TYR A 214 3.33 -10.46 -7.91
C TYR A 214 3.94 -11.06 -9.19
N PRO A 215 3.90 -10.43 -10.37
CA PRO A 215 4.51 -10.99 -11.57
C PRO A 215 6.04 -11.07 -11.51
N LEU A 216 6.69 -10.14 -10.80
CA LEU A 216 8.14 -10.16 -10.65
C LEU A 216 8.64 -11.34 -9.82
N LEU A 217 7.88 -11.77 -8.81
CA LEU A 217 8.32 -12.80 -7.87
C LEU A 217 7.77 -14.19 -8.22
N TYR A 218 6.49 -14.28 -8.64
CA TYR A 218 5.78 -15.56 -8.75
C TYR A 218 5.59 -16.05 -10.19
N LEU A 219 5.70 -15.20 -11.22
CA LEU A 219 5.38 -15.58 -12.59
C LEU A 219 6.60 -15.86 -13.48
N ILE A 220 7.83 -15.70 -13.01
CA ILE A 220 9.02 -15.87 -13.83
C ILE A 220 9.16 -17.32 -14.30
N SER A 221 9.01 -18.28 -13.40
CA SER A 221 9.12 -19.71 -13.71
C SER A 221 8.03 -20.18 -14.68
N HIS A 222 6.83 -19.57 -14.60
CA HIS A 222 5.69 -19.91 -15.44
C HIS A 222 5.71 -19.24 -16.82
N SER A 223 6.60 -18.29 -17.05
CA SER A 223 6.73 -17.59 -18.33
C SER A 223 7.59 -18.34 -19.38
N HIS A 224 8.11 -19.52 -19.06
CA HIS A 224 8.81 -20.40 -20.01
C HIS A 224 8.06 -21.70 -20.26
N PRO A 225 7.10 -21.73 -21.22
CA PRO A 225 6.45 -22.97 -21.66
C PRO A 225 7.33 -23.79 -22.63
N PHE A 226 8.58 -23.41 -22.87
CA PHE A 226 9.49 -24.09 -23.80
C PHE A 226 10.74 -24.61 -23.06
N LYS A 227 10.65 -25.83 -22.56
CA LYS A 227 11.77 -26.78 -22.54
C LYS A 227 11.73 -27.61 -23.81
#